data_f6ae281d9e79d082fcd52053e48d9207
#
_entry.id   f6ae281d9e79d082fcd52053e48d9207
#
_cell.length_a   1.000
_cell.length_b   1.000
_cell.length_c   1.000
_cell.angle_alpha   90.00
_cell.angle_beta   90.00
_cell.angle_gamma   90.00
#
_symmetry.space_group_name_H-M   'P 1'
#
loop_
_entity.id
_entity.type
_entity.pdbx_description
1 polymer ?
#
loop_
_entity_poly.entity_id
_entity_poly.type
_entity_poly.pdbx_seq_one_letter_code
_entity_poly.pdbx_strand_id
1 'polypeptide(L)'
;MCTCSHLRMNCKKLGIMGSRHTTPLQKNFLMRVWYMYSMHDLPAYALFVGWCVHGRFPCPTCKGALEFRWLQAGRKFSCFDLHRQFLNPRHKFRKDKKNFIRGRVVKNSAPPALTGQQTLDQLNALEPDPERPGYFKGYNSKHAWTHKTCLWDLPYFKDLLCPHNIDVMHT
;
A
#
# COMPACT_ATOMS: atom_id res chain seq x y z
N MET A 1 13.82 -14.86 1.26
CA MET A 1 13.28 -14.42 2.56
C MET A 1 14.20 -13.32 3.09
N CYS A 2 13.86 -12.07 2.84
CA CYS A 2 14.64 -10.94 3.37
C CYS A 2 14.25 -10.78 4.85
N THR A 3 15.17 -11.05 5.73
CA THR A 3 14.94 -11.03 7.17
C THR A 3 14.69 -9.59 7.65
N CYS A 4 13.45 -9.27 7.92
CA CYS A 4 12.96 -8.00 8.43
C CYS A 4 13.52 -7.63 9.84
N SER A 5 14.40 -8.46 10.41
CA SER A 5 14.97 -8.27 11.74
C SER A 5 15.92 -7.06 11.86
N HIS A 6 16.71 -6.78 10.83
CA HIS A 6 17.61 -5.61 10.82
C HIS A 6 16.87 -4.30 10.60
N LEU A 7 15.80 -4.30 9.78
CA LEU A 7 14.93 -3.13 9.61
C LEU A 7 14.09 -2.82 10.86
N ARG A 8 13.64 -3.85 11.62
CA ARG A 8 12.91 -3.64 12.88
C ARG A 8 13.72 -2.89 13.95
N MET A 9 15.00 -3.21 14.08
CA MET A 9 15.86 -2.49 15.06
C MET A 9 16.09 -1.04 14.66
N ASN A 10 16.19 -0.74 13.36
CA ASN A 10 16.40 0.62 12.88
C ASN A 10 15.15 1.49 12.94
N CYS A 11 13.96 0.97 12.67
CA CYS A 11 12.72 1.75 12.72
C CYS A 11 12.40 2.26 14.14
N LYS A 12 12.58 1.45 15.17
CA LYS A 12 12.40 1.90 16.57
C LYS A 12 13.42 2.95 16.98
N LYS A 13 14.65 2.89 16.44
CA LYS A 13 15.69 3.90 16.70
C LYS A 13 15.48 5.20 15.91
N LEU A 14 14.81 5.14 14.75
CA LEU A 14 14.56 6.30 13.89
C LEU A 14 13.35 7.14 14.35
N GLY A 15 12.45 6.58 15.14
CA GLY A 15 11.16 7.20 15.42
C GLY A 15 11.17 8.37 16.41
N ILE A 16 11.95 8.36 17.47
CA ILE A 16 11.98 9.42 18.51
C ILE A 16 13.33 9.49 19.21
N MET A 17 14.14 8.42 19.20
CA MET A 17 15.45 8.41 19.83
C MET A 17 16.53 8.67 18.81
N GLY A 18 17.20 9.81 18.96
CA GLY A 18 18.35 10.13 18.15
C GLY A 18 19.42 9.04 18.26
N SER A 19 20.02 8.71 17.16
CA SER A 19 21.19 7.82 17.10
C SER A 19 22.45 8.64 17.38
N ARG A 20 23.33 8.12 18.24
CA ARG A 20 24.67 8.69 18.43
C ARG A 20 25.53 8.29 17.23
N HIS A 21 26.05 9.26 16.55
CA HIS A 21 27.01 9.08 15.46
C HIS A 21 28.36 9.67 15.87
N THR A 22 29.42 8.96 15.50
CA THR A 22 30.79 9.41 15.71
C THR A 22 31.34 9.92 14.38
N THR A 23 31.80 11.16 14.36
CA THR A 23 32.51 11.74 13.20
C THR A 23 33.96 11.28 13.19
N PRO A 24 34.68 11.42 12.05
CA PRO A 24 36.14 11.20 11.98
C PRO A 24 36.92 12.02 13.02
N LEU A 25 36.35 13.10 13.51
CA LEU A 25 36.91 13.96 14.55
C LEU A 25 36.49 13.53 15.97
N GLN A 26 35.94 12.32 16.15
CA GLN A 26 35.49 11.76 17.43
C GLN A 26 34.45 12.62 18.18
N LYS A 27 33.73 13.49 17.50
CA LYS A 27 32.64 14.26 18.11
C LYS A 27 31.34 13.44 18.03
N ASN A 28 30.79 13.10 19.19
CA ASN A 28 29.48 12.48 19.28
C ASN A 28 28.38 13.55 19.15
N PHE A 29 27.41 13.30 18.28
CA PHE A 29 26.22 14.14 18.16
C PHE A 29 24.96 13.28 18.14
N LEU A 30 23.85 13.85 18.57
CA LEU A 30 22.54 13.23 18.55
C LEU A 30 21.83 13.59 17.24
N MET A 31 21.75 12.66 16.30
CA MET A 31 20.98 12.83 15.08
C MET A 31 19.53 12.37 15.29
N ARG A 32 18.58 13.26 15.05
CA ARG A 32 17.15 12.93 15.02
C ARG A 32 16.70 12.81 13.59
N VAL A 33 16.09 11.68 13.24
CA VAL A 33 15.61 11.40 11.87
C VAL A 33 14.12 11.13 11.89
N TRP A 34 13.41 11.72 10.95
CA TRP A 34 11.97 11.53 10.76
C TRP A 34 11.71 10.93 9.39
N TYR A 35 10.92 9.86 9.36
CA TYR A 35 10.34 9.37 8.12
C TYR A 35 9.19 10.28 7.73
N MET A 36 9.23 10.88 6.55
CA MET A 36 8.18 11.75 6.05
C MET A 36 7.34 11.08 4.97
N TYR A 37 7.98 10.61 3.93
CA TYR A 37 7.37 9.87 2.83
C TYR A 37 8.43 9.09 2.05
N SER A 38 7.96 8.17 1.24
CA SER A 38 8.81 7.46 0.27
C SER A 38 8.13 7.39 -1.09
N MET A 39 8.94 7.24 -2.13
CA MET A 39 8.49 7.05 -3.49
C MET A 39 9.07 5.74 -4.02
N HIS A 40 8.22 4.90 -4.60
CA HIS A 40 8.60 3.57 -5.04
C HIS A 40 7.86 3.21 -6.33
N ASP A 41 8.45 2.32 -7.13
CA ASP A 41 7.71 1.58 -8.14
C ASP A 41 6.66 0.67 -7.49
N LEU A 42 5.76 0.12 -8.29
CA LEU A 42 4.64 -0.66 -7.76
C LEU A 42 5.09 -1.91 -6.97
N PRO A 43 6.08 -2.72 -7.42
CA PRO A 43 6.60 -3.85 -6.65
C PRO A 43 7.23 -3.45 -5.31
N ALA A 44 8.08 -2.43 -5.28
CA ALA A 44 8.70 -1.96 -4.05
C ALA A 44 7.67 -1.33 -3.11
N TYR A 45 6.69 -0.59 -3.65
CA TYR A 45 5.56 -0.07 -2.88
C TYR A 45 4.78 -1.19 -2.18
N ALA A 46 4.55 -2.32 -2.87
CA ALA A 46 3.92 -3.49 -2.27
C ALA A 46 4.64 -4.01 -1.04
N LEU A 47 5.96 -4.16 -1.14
CA LEU A 47 6.80 -4.60 -0.02
C LEU A 47 6.75 -3.60 1.13
N PHE A 48 6.77 -2.31 0.81
CA PHE A 48 6.82 -1.23 1.78
C PHE A 48 5.53 -1.09 2.58
N VAL A 49 4.38 -1.26 1.94
CA VAL A 49 3.08 -1.22 2.63
C VAL A 49 2.67 -2.57 3.22
N GLY A 50 3.30 -3.67 2.84
CA GLY A 50 2.91 -5.01 3.25
C GLY A 50 1.67 -5.54 2.51
N TRP A 51 1.48 -5.11 1.26
CA TRP A 51 0.34 -5.46 0.42
C TRP A 51 0.80 -6.20 -0.84
N CYS A 52 0.09 -7.24 -1.25
CA CYS A 52 0.37 -7.93 -2.51
C CYS A 52 -0.27 -7.17 -3.69
N VAL A 53 0.54 -6.71 -4.63
CA VAL A 53 0.08 -6.00 -5.84
C VAL A 53 -0.30 -6.94 -6.99
N HIS A 54 -0.26 -8.24 -6.76
CA HIS A 54 -0.69 -9.25 -7.71
C HIS A 54 -2.05 -9.83 -7.32
N GLY A 55 -2.75 -10.41 -8.27
CA GLY A 55 -4.02 -11.09 -8.02
C GLY A 55 -5.24 -10.18 -8.08
N ARG A 56 -6.19 -10.44 -7.20
CA ARG A 56 -7.53 -9.82 -7.21
C ARG A 56 -7.53 -8.38 -6.70
N PHE A 57 -6.66 -8.05 -5.76
CA PHE A 57 -6.63 -6.75 -5.08
C PHE A 57 -5.27 -6.06 -5.27
N PRO A 58 -4.90 -5.66 -6.50
CA PRO A 58 -3.54 -5.17 -6.77
C PRO A 58 -3.26 -3.76 -6.20
N CYS A 59 -4.28 -3.01 -5.81
CA CYS A 59 -4.11 -1.64 -5.33
C CYS A 59 -4.29 -1.54 -3.81
N PRO A 60 -3.27 -1.18 -3.04
CA PRO A 60 -3.37 -1.01 -1.59
C PRO A 60 -4.24 0.19 -1.18
N THR A 61 -4.40 1.19 -2.06
CA THR A 61 -5.25 2.35 -1.82
C THR A 61 -6.72 2.06 -2.08
N CYS A 62 -7.01 1.41 -3.21
CA CYS A 62 -8.39 1.12 -3.62
C CYS A 62 -8.97 -0.11 -2.91
N LYS A 63 -8.10 -1.04 -2.51
CA LYS A 63 -8.47 -2.28 -1.79
C LYS A 63 -9.65 -3.00 -2.46
N GLY A 64 -10.70 -3.33 -1.69
CA GLY A 64 -11.90 -4.01 -2.17
C GLY A 64 -12.82 -3.17 -3.06
N ALA A 65 -12.61 -1.86 -3.16
CA ALA A 65 -13.37 -0.98 -4.05
C ALA A 65 -12.89 -1.05 -5.51
N LEU A 66 -11.81 -1.76 -5.78
CA LEU A 66 -11.29 -1.97 -7.11
C LEU A 66 -12.16 -2.95 -7.89
N GLU A 67 -12.73 -2.52 -9.01
CA GLU A 67 -13.38 -3.43 -9.94
C GLU A 67 -12.34 -4.21 -10.74
N PHE A 68 -12.53 -5.51 -10.87
CA PHE A 68 -11.62 -6.40 -11.59
C PHE A 68 -12.37 -7.37 -12.49
N ARG A 69 -11.63 -7.93 -13.43
CA ARG A 69 -12.10 -8.96 -14.36
C ARG A 69 -11.03 -10.04 -14.51
N TRP A 70 -11.47 -11.29 -14.50
CA TRP A 70 -10.60 -12.41 -14.84
C TRP A 70 -10.47 -12.53 -16.36
N LEU A 71 -9.25 -12.59 -16.86
CA LEU A 71 -8.93 -12.84 -18.26
C LEU A 71 -8.60 -14.33 -18.44
N GLN A 72 -9.47 -15.05 -19.11
CA GLN A 72 -9.34 -16.51 -19.34
C GLN A 72 -8.03 -16.86 -20.07
N ALA A 73 -7.80 -16.22 -21.22
CA ALA A 73 -6.62 -16.48 -22.04
C ALA A 73 -5.30 -16.13 -21.33
N GLY A 74 -5.28 -15.03 -20.57
CA GLY A 74 -4.09 -14.57 -19.85
C GLY A 74 -3.94 -15.15 -18.46
N ARG A 75 -4.92 -15.89 -17.94
CA ARG A 75 -4.98 -16.42 -16.57
C ARG A 75 -4.61 -15.39 -15.50
N LYS A 76 -5.10 -14.16 -15.66
CA LYS A 76 -4.79 -13.04 -14.77
C LYS A 76 -5.99 -12.12 -14.56
N PHE A 77 -5.95 -11.35 -13.48
CA PHE A 77 -6.91 -10.27 -13.24
C PHE A 77 -6.50 -9.00 -14.01
N SER A 78 -7.49 -8.34 -14.60
CA SER A 78 -7.36 -7.00 -15.19
C SER A 78 -8.27 -6.05 -14.42
N CYS A 79 -7.73 -4.89 -14.05
CA CYS A 79 -8.42 -3.90 -13.23
C CYS A 79 -8.55 -2.55 -13.95
N PHE A 80 -7.62 -2.22 -14.83
CA PHE A 80 -7.47 -0.88 -15.38
C PHE A 80 -8.64 -0.42 -16.24
N ASP A 81 -9.21 -1.30 -17.03
CA ASP A 81 -10.33 -1.00 -17.94
C ASP A 81 -11.65 -0.71 -17.22
N LEU A 82 -11.77 -1.11 -15.95
CA LEU A 82 -12.95 -0.90 -15.13
C LEU A 82 -12.80 0.23 -14.10
N HIS A 83 -11.59 0.67 -13.86
CA HIS A 83 -11.23 1.57 -12.74
C HIS A 83 -11.40 3.06 -13.06
N ARG A 84 -12.53 3.44 -13.64
CA ARG A 84 -12.80 4.82 -14.06
C ARG A 84 -13.49 5.68 -13.00
N GLN A 85 -13.88 5.13 -11.87
CA GLN A 85 -14.56 5.85 -10.79
C GLN A 85 -13.69 6.93 -10.11
N PHE A 86 -12.35 6.84 -10.26
CA PHE A 86 -11.40 7.82 -9.75
C PHE A 86 -11.16 9.01 -10.68
N LEU A 87 -11.66 8.93 -11.92
CA LEU A 87 -11.64 10.07 -12.83
C LEU A 87 -12.66 11.13 -12.38
N ASN A 88 -12.43 12.37 -12.76
CA ASN A 88 -13.42 13.44 -12.53
C ASN A 88 -14.81 13.01 -13.03
N PRO A 89 -15.90 13.29 -12.29
CA PRO A 89 -17.27 12.90 -12.66
C PRO A 89 -17.68 13.31 -14.09
N ARG A 90 -17.13 14.41 -14.59
CA ARG A 90 -17.39 14.91 -15.95
C ARG A 90 -16.43 14.35 -17.01
N HIS A 91 -15.46 13.53 -16.64
CA HIS A 91 -14.44 13.02 -17.56
C HIS A 91 -15.08 12.17 -18.67
N LYS A 92 -14.64 12.40 -19.92
CA LYS A 92 -15.19 11.74 -21.12
C LYS A 92 -15.14 10.20 -21.02
N PHE A 93 -14.08 9.64 -20.48
CA PHE A 93 -13.94 8.18 -20.35
C PHE A 93 -14.95 7.54 -19.41
N ARG A 94 -15.53 8.27 -18.46
CA ARG A 94 -16.59 7.70 -17.59
C ARG A 94 -17.87 7.39 -18.36
N LYS A 95 -18.13 8.13 -19.46
CA LYS A 95 -19.31 7.98 -20.32
C LYS A 95 -19.04 7.12 -21.56
N ASP A 96 -17.77 6.84 -21.86
CA ASP A 96 -17.37 6.11 -23.04
C ASP A 96 -17.78 4.64 -22.93
N LYS A 97 -18.70 4.25 -23.81
CA LYS A 97 -19.19 2.87 -23.92
C LYS A 97 -18.43 2.07 -24.97
N LYS A 98 -17.83 2.75 -25.95
CA LYS A 98 -17.24 2.11 -27.14
C LYS A 98 -15.87 1.52 -26.85
N ASN A 99 -15.03 2.28 -26.15
CA ASN A 99 -13.62 1.94 -25.94
C ASN A 99 -13.36 1.11 -24.66
N PHE A 100 -14.41 0.91 -23.83
CA PHE A 100 -14.28 0.15 -22.59
C PHE A 100 -15.19 -1.06 -22.59
N ILE A 101 -14.68 -2.13 -22.01
CA ILE A 101 -15.38 -3.40 -21.95
C ILE A 101 -16.70 -3.30 -21.18
N ARG A 102 -17.72 -4.03 -21.67
CA ARG A 102 -19.09 -4.06 -21.18
C ARG A 102 -19.92 -2.80 -21.45
N GLY A 103 -19.42 -1.81 -22.22
CA GLY A 103 -20.21 -0.65 -22.61
C GLY A 103 -20.85 0.12 -21.44
N ARG A 104 -20.24 0.10 -20.27
CA ARG A 104 -20.80 0.70 -19.04
C ARG A 104 -20.46 2.18 -18.95
N VAL A 105 -21.41 2.96 -18.43
CA VAL A 105 -21.16 4.30 -17.90
C VAL A 105 -20.85 4.19 -16.43
N VAL A 106 -19.75 4.79 -15.98
CA VAL A 106 -19.37 4.81 -14.57
C VAL A 106 -19.93 6.05 -13.90
N LYS A 107 -20.97 5.85 -13.08
CA LYS A 107 -21.63 6.92 -12.32
C LYS A 107 -21.12 7.05 -10.89
N ASN A 108 -20.62 5.95 -10.33
CA ASN A 108 -20.19 5.87 -8.94
C ASN A 108 -19.02 6.81 -8.67
N SER A 109 -19.04 7.47 -7.54
CA SER A 109 -17.90 8.25 -7.04
C SER A 109 -16.79 7.32 -6.58
N ALA A 110 -15.55 7.83 -6.54
CA ALA A 110 -14.45 7.14 -5.89
C ALA A 110 -14.81 6.93 -4.41
N PRO A 111 -14.45 5.79 -3.81
CA PRO A 111 -14.58 5.61 -2.38
C PRO A 111 -13.69 6.62 -1.66
N PRO A 112 -14.08 7.06 -0.45
CA PRO A 112 -13.23 7.95 0.35
C PRO A 112 -11.90 7.26 0.67
N ALA A 113 -10.81 8.03 0.62
CA ALA A 113 -9.53 7.54 1.06
C ALA A 113 -9.57 7.22 2.57
N LEU A 114 -9.01 6.09 2.95
CA LEU A 114 -8.89 5.74 4.36
C LEU A 114 -7.82 6.60 5.02
N THR A 115 -8.07 6.99 6.26
CA THR A 115 -7.05 7.62 7.09
C THR A 115 -6.00 6.59 7.52
N GLY A 116 -4.81 7.05 7.92
CA GLY A 116 -3.78 6.17 8.45
C GLY A 116 -4.25 5.41 9.69
N GLN A 117 -5.04 6.05 10.57
CA GLN A 117 -5.64 5.38 11.74
C GLN A 117 -6.57 4.23 11.31
N GLN A 118 -7.49 4.49 10.37
CA GLN A 118 -8.40 3.45 9.86
C GLN A 118 -7.64 2.28 9.21
N THR A 119 -6.53 2.58 8.53
CA THR A 119 -5.67 1.54 7.94
C THR A 119 -4.97 0.72 9.02
N LEU A 120 -4.47 1.37 10.06
CA LEU A 120 -3.85 0.71 11.21
C LEU A 120 -4.85 -0.18 11.95
N ASP A 121 -6.08 0.29 12.15
CA ASP A 121 -7.15 -0.49 12.79
C ASP A 121 -7.48 -1.74 11.98
N GLN A 122 -7.55 -1.62 10.64
CA GLN A 122 -7.71 -2.77 9.76
C GLN A 122 -6.56 -3.78 9.92
N LEU A 123 -5.31 -3.30 9.94
CA LEU A 123 -4.13 -4.17 10.12
C LEU A 123 -4.12 -4.87 11.47
N ASN A 124 -4.50 -4.17 12.53
CA ASN A 124 -4.54 -4.73 13.87
C ASN A 124 -5.66 -5.75 14.06
N ALA A 125 -6.74 -5.66 13.25
CA ALA A 125 -7.83 -6.62 13.25
C ALA A 125 -7.53 -7.89 12.44
N LEU A 126 -6.40 -7.98 11.72
CA LEU A 126 -6.01 -9.15 10.96
C LEU A 126 -5.46 -10.24 11.87
N GLU A 127 -6.00 -11.42 11.75
CA GLU A 127 -5.52 -12.61 12.45
C GLU A 127 -4.57 -13.42 11.55
N PRO A 128 -3.50 -14.00 12.11
CA PRO A 128 -2.66 -14.94 11.39
C PRO A 128 -3.49 -16.12 10.85
N ASP A 129 -3.16 -16.59 9.65
CA ASP A 129 -3.80 -17.75 9.06
C ASP A 129 -3.08 -19.03 9.56
N PRO A 130 -3.75 -19.90 10.33
CA PRO A 130 -3.14 -21.13 10.85
C PRO A 130 -2.82 -22.14 9.76
N GLU A 131 -3.55 -22.12 8.65
CA GLU A 131 -3.35 -23.03 7.51
C GLU A 131 -2.25 -22.57 6.55
N ARG A 132 -1.91 -21.26 6.62
CA ARG A 132 -0.92 -20.62 5.74
C ARG A 132 0.04 -19.73 6.55
N PRO A 133 1.08 -20.30 7.15
CA PRO A 133 2.07 -19.53 7.90
C PRO A 133 2.64 -18.37 7.06
N GLY A 134 2.64 -17.16 7.63
CA GLY A 134 3.08 -15.95 6.96
C GLY A 134 2.00 -15.17 6.21
N TYR A 135 0.76 -15.61 6.27
CA TYR A 135 -0.40 -14.88 5.74
C TYR A 135 -1.42 -14.57 6.83
N PHE A 136 -2.34 -13.66 6.52
CA PHE A 136 -3.49 -13.37 7.36
C PHE A 136 -4.74 -14.08 6.82
N LYS A 137 -5.66 -14.44 7.72
CA LYS A 137 -6.96 -15.01 7.36
C LYS A 137 -7.71 -14.11 6.37
N GLY A 138 -8.19 -14.68 5.27
CA GLY A 138 -8.88 -13.93 4.23
C GLY A 138 -7.97 -13.33 3.17
N TYR A 139 -6.66 -13.63 3.20
CA TYR A 139 -5.73 -13.27 2.14
C TYR A 139 -6.25 -13.70 0.76
N ASN A 140 -6.13 -12.82 -0.22
CA ASN A 140 -6.59 -12.97 -1.60
C ASN A 140 -8.10 -13.21 -1.79
N SER A 141 -8.89 -13.29 -0.72
CA SER A 141 -10.36 -13.37 -0.77
C SER A 141 -11.04 -12.08 -0.30
N LYS A 142 -10.54 -11.47 0.77
CA LYS A 142 -11.06 -10.24 1.37
C LYS A 142 -10.07 -9.08 1.28
N HIS A 143 -8.79 -9.36 1.32
CA HIS A 143 -7.70 -8.38 1.28
C HIS A 143 -6.43 -9.00 0.69
N ALA A 144 -5.39 -8.16 0.49
CA ALA A 144 -4.08 -8.62 0.03
C ALA A 144 -2.93 -8.24 1.00
N TRP A 145 -3.24 -8.01 2.29
CA TRP A 145 -2.24 -7.80 3.31
C TRP A 145 -1.40 -9.05 3.51
N THR A 146 -0.08 -8.91 3.44
CA THR A 146 0.90 -9.99 3.65
C THR A 146 1.55 -9.88 5.02
N HIS A 147 1.85 -8.65 5.46
CA HIS A 147 2.46 -8.40 6.77
C HIS A 147 2.20 -6.95 7.20
N LYS A 148 2.37 -6.69 8.50
CA LYS A 148 2.44 -5.34 9.04
C LYS A 148 3.89 -4.87 9.00
N THR A 149 4.15 -3.78 8.30
CA THR A 149 5.52 -3.22 8.22
C THR A 149 5.90 -2.52 9.52
N CYS A 150 7.20 -2.44 9.78
CA CYS A 150 7.72 -1.79 10.99
C CYS A 150 7.46 -0.26 11.03
N LEU A 151 7.07 0.34 9.92
CA LEU A 151 6.70 1.75 9.87
C LEU A 151 5.48 2.07 10.72
N TRP A 152 4.56 1.09 10.88
CA TRP A 152 3.40 1.23 11.76
C TRP A 152 3.76 1.22 13.25
N ASP A 153 5.01 0.92 13.60
CA ASP A 153 5.52 1.06 14.97
C ASP A 153 5.94 2.50 15.30
N LEU A 154 6.03 3.38 14.28
CA LEU A 154 6.29 4.81 14.45
C LEU A 154 4.99 5.50 14.93
N PRO A 155 5.02 6.21 16.05
CA PRO A 155 3.80 6.74 16.67
C PRO A 155 3.05 7.75 15.81
N TYR A 156 3.75 8.44 14.91
CA TYR A 156 3.21 9.48 14.03
C TYR A 156 2.89 8.97 12.61
N PHE A 157 3.27 7.74 12.24
CA PHE A 157 3.13 7.24 10.86
C PHE A 157 1.68 7.24 10.38
N LYS A 158 0.74 6.91 11.26
CA LYS A 158 -0.71 6.94 11.00
C LYS A 158 -1.26 8.32 10.70
N ASP A 159 -0.56 9.39 11.13
CA ASP A 159 -0.97 10.78 10.99
C ASP A 159 -0.37 11.42 9.73
N LEU A 160 0.51 10.72 9.01
CA LEU A 160 1.05 11.19 7.75
C LEU A 160 -0.03 11.24 6.67
N LEU A 161 -0.16 12.39 5.99
CA LEU A 161 -1.13 12.59 4.90
C LEU A 161 -0.81 11.74 3.68
N CYS A 162 0.46 11.58 3.36
CA CYS A 162 0.92 10.81 2.20
C CYS A 162 2.22 10.06 2.55
N PRO A 163 2.13 8.94 3.30
CA PRO A 163 3.33 8.19 3.69
C PRO A 163 4.03 7.50 2.51
N HIS A 164 3.29 7.24 1.45
CA HIS A 164 3.79 6.56 0.25
C HIS A 164 3.29 7.23 -1.02
N ASN A 165 4.14 7.26 -2.04
CA ASN A 165 3.76 7.67 -3.38
C ASN A 165 4.31 6.66 -4.39
N ILE A 166 3.59 6.50 -5.52
CA ILE A 166 4.00 5.62 -6.61
C ILE A 166 4.80 6.45 -7.60
N ASP A 167 5.97 5.93 -7.98
CA ASP A 167 6.74 6.48 -9.08
C ASP A 167 6.10 6.07 -10.40
N VAL A 168 5.42 7.01 -11.05
CA VAL A 168 4.71 6.78 -12.31
C VAL A 168 5.63 6.54 -13.51
N MET A 169 6.91 6.80 -13.37
CA MET A 169 7.89 6.57 -14.44
C MET A 169 8.30 5.09 -14.52
N HIS A 170 8.09 4.32 -13.45
CA HIS A 170 8.50 2.92 -13.32
C HIS A 170 7.30 1.99 -13.02
N THR A 171 6.07 2.42 -13.38
CA THR A 171 4.85 1.64 -13.10
C THR A 171 4.34 0.94 -14.36
#